data_628100bb5a0e820eb3c45822bff692d1
#
_entry.id   628100bb5a0e820eb3c45822bff692d1
#
_cell.length_a   1.000
_cell.length_b   1.000
_cell.length_c   1.000
_cell.angle_alpha   90.00
_cell.angle_beta   90.00
_cell.angle_gamma   90.00
#
_symmetry.space_group_name_H-M   'P 1'
#
loop_
_entity.id
_entity.type
_entity.pdbx_description
1 polymer ?
#
loop_
_entity_poly.entity_id
_entity_poly.type
_entity_poly.pdbx_seq_one_letter_code
_entity_poly.pdbx_strand_id
1 'polypeptide(L)'
;GQERIEKELLKMEKMQSLGVLAGGIAYDFNNFLSGIIGNLSLAKLDIQPIHPVLRPLDEMENAALRAKELTQQLLTFSKGGEPVRRTAIVTDLISEAAQFALRGSNVRCDIKIDADLRPADIDEGQIAQVMHNLILNADQAMPDGGIVTIAGTCVPLSPAATPTIR
;
A
#
# COMPACT_ATOMS: atom_id res chain seq x y z
N GLY A 1 -18.07 -25.62 20.63
CA GLY A 1 -17.82 -25.78 19.16
C GLY A 1 -18.67 -24.84 18.34
N GLN A 2 -20.00 -25.01 18.33
CA GLN A 2 -20.91 -24.28 17.45
C GLN A 2 -20.99 -22.77 17.71
N GLU A 3 -21.10 -22.33 18.94
CA GLU A 3 -21.14 -20.90 19.28
C GLU A 3 -19.89 -20.10 18.81
N ARG A 4 -18.73 -20.75 18.76
CA ARG A 4 -17.50 -20.12 18.30
C ARG A 4 -17.53 -19.93 16.77
N ILE A 5 -18.04 -20.91 16.06
CA ILE A 5 -18.19 -20.86 14.59
C ILE A 5 -19.23 -19.80 14.21
N GLU A 6 -20.35 -19.72 14.90
CA GLU A 6 -21.37 -18.68 14.69
C GLU A 6 -20.83 -17.26 14.92
N LYS A 7 -20.06 -17.06 15.98
CA LYS A 7 -19.41 -15.75 16.25
C LYS A 7 -18.39 -15.38 15.16
N GLU A 8 -17.64 -16.35 14.67
CA GLU A 8 -16.68 -16.12 13.58
C GLU A 8 -17.39 -15.79 12.26
N LEU A 9 -18.45 -16.52 11.92
CA LEU A 9 -19.27 -16.20 10.74
C LEU A 9 -19.91 -14.82 10.81
N LEU A 10 -20.50 -14.46 11.95
CA LEU A 10 -21.10 -13.14 12.13
C LEU A 10 -20.06 -11.99 12.02
N LYS A 11 -18.84 -12.25 12.50
CA LYS A 11 -17.72 -11.30 12.37
C LYS A 11 -17.29 -11.15 10.91
N MET A 12 -17.26 -12.26 10.15
CA MET A 12 -16.93 -12.23 8.72
C MET A 12 -18.00 -11.50 7.91
N GLU A 13 -19.30 -11.75 8.16
CA GLU A 13 -20.39 -11.02 7.50
C GLU A 13 -20.34 -9.52 7.78
N LYS A 14 -20.10 -9.13 9.04
CA LYS A 14 -19.93 -7.70 9.40
C LYS A 14 -18.72 -7.08 8.70
N MET A 15 -17.60 -7.80 8.61
CA MET A 15 -16.41 -7.31 7.91
C MET A 15 -16.66 -7.17 6.41
N GLN A 16 -17.35 -8.12 5.79
CA GLN A 16 -17.70 -8.05 4.38
C GLN A 16 -18.65 -6.89 4.07
N SER A 17 -19.69 -6.70 4.89
CA SER A 17 -20.61 -5.56 4.75
C SER A 17 -19.90 -4.22 4.93
N LEU A 18 -19.02 -4.12 5.93
CA LEU A 18 -18.21 -2.92 6.16
C LEU A 18 -17.24 -2.67 5.00
N GLY A 19 -16.67 -3.73 4.42
CA GLY A 19 -15.82 -3.65 3.25
C GLY A 19 -16.56 -3.03 2.06
N VAL A 20 -17.74 -3.52 1.71
CA VAL A 20 -18.53 -3.01 0.57
C VAL A 20 -18.88 -1.53 0.75
N LEU A 21 -19.33 -1.13 1.95
CA LEU A 21 -19.63 0.28 2.25
C LEU A 21 -18.37 1.16 2.17
N ALA A 22 -17.28 0.69 2.76
CA ALA A 22 -16.01 1.40 2.74
C ALA A 22 -15.48 1.60 1.31
N GLY A 23 -15.69 0.61 0.42
CA GLY A 23 -15.29 0.70 -0.98
C GLY A 23 -16.05 1.73 -1.77
N GLY A 24 -17.36 1.82 -1.60
CA GLY A 24 -18.16 2.86 -2.24
C GLY A 24 -17.74 4.25 -1.81
N ILE A 25 -17.61 4.46 -0.50
CA ILE A 25 -17.17 5.73 0.07
C ILE A 25 -15.76 6.09 -0.41
N ALA A 26 -14.82 5.16 -0.37
CA ALA A 26 -13.45 5.40 -0.79
C ALA A 26 -13.34 5.76 -2.27
N TYR A 27 -14.18 5.17 -3.13
CA TYR A 27 -14.23 5.52 -4.55
C TYR A 27 -14.64 6.98 -4.76
N ASP A 28 -15.70 7.42 -4.07
CA ASP A 28 -16.19 8.79 -4.17
C ASP A 28 -15.16 9.79 -3.63
N PHE A 29 -14.52 9.49 -2.49
CA PHE A 29 -13.45 10.31 -1.95
C PHE A 29 -12.26 10.42 -2.90
N ASN A 30 -11.84 9.32 -3.54
CA ASN A 30 -10.76 9.35 -4.53
C ASN A 30 -11.09 10.25 -5.72
N ASN A 31 -12.35 10.27 -6.16
CA ASN A 31 -12.80 11.15 -7.24
C ASN A 31 -12.74 12.62 -6.83
N PHE A 32 -13.21 12.95 -5.62
CA PHE A 32 -13.14 14.32 -5.09
C PHE A 32 -11.69 14.80 -4.92
N LEU A 33 -10.83 13.96 -4.33
CA LEU A 33 -9.43 14.27 -4.13
C LEU A 33 -8.68 14.45 -5.46
N SER A 34 -8.99 13.64 -6.47
CA SER A 34 -8.41 13.79 -7.81
C SER A 34 -8.81 15.11 -8.44
N GLY A 35 -10.06 15.54 -8.27
CA GLY A 35 -10.54 16.86 -8.70
C GLY A 35 -9.82 18.01 -7.97
N ILE A 36 -9.64 17.90 -6.66
CA ILE A 36 -8.93 18.90 -5.85
C ILE A 36 -7.46 19.02 -6.29
N ILE A 37 -6.76 17.90 -6.41
CA ILE A 37 -5.35 17.87 -6.83
C ILE A 37 -5.20 18.45 -8.24
N GLY A 38 -6.08 18.09 -9.17
CA GLY A 38 -6.07 18.61 -10.54
C GLY A 38 -6.23 20.13 -10.57
N ASN A 39 -7.20 20.68 -9.82
CA ASN A 39 -7.41 22.13 -9.74
C ASN A 39 -6.26 22.86 -9.05
N LEU A 40 -5.66 22.28 -8.00
CA LEU A 40 -4.46 22.84 -7.36
C LEU A 40 -3.29 22.90 -8.33
N SER A 41 -3.06 21.81 -9.09
CA SER A 41 -2.00 21.77 -10.10
C SER A 41 -2.20 22.82 -11.18
N LEU A 42 -3.46 22.99 -11.68
CA LEU A 42 -3.79 24.04 -12.66
C LEU A 42 -3.59 25.43 -12.08
N ALA A 43 -4.04 25.70 -10.85
CA ALA A 43 -3.86 27.00 -10.21
C ALA A 43 -2.39 27.36 -10.03
N LYS A 44 -1.52 26.39 -9.81
CA LYS A 44 -0.07 26.61 -9.67
C LYS A 44 0.63 26.98 -10.99
N LEU A 45 0.08 26.58 -12.15
CA LEU A 45 0.69 26.88 -13.44
C LEU A 45 0.72 28.38 -13.76
N ASP A 46 -0.29 29.13 -13.28
CA ASP A 46 -0.43 30.56 -13.57
C ASP A 46 0.26 31.45 -12.52
N ILE A 47 0.90 30.84 -11.51
CA ILE A 47 1.52 31.57 -10.41
C ILE A 47 3.05 31.66 -10.61
N GLN A 48 3.59 32.87 -10.42
CA GLN A 48 5.03 33.07 -10.51
C GLN A 48 5.76 32.24 -9.43
N PRO A 49 6.93 31.65 -9.74
CA PRO A 49 7.63 30.70 -8.86
C PRO A 49 8.01 31.25 -7.45
N ILE A 50 8.03 32.58 -7.28
CA ILE A 50 8.42 33.24 -6.01
C ILE A 50 7.18 33.72 -5.23
N HIS A 51 5.97 33.46 -5.72
CA HIS A 51 4.77 34.00 -5.09
C HIS A 51 4.48 33.33 -3.74
N PRO A 52 4.23 34.10 -2.66
CA PRO A 52 4.02 33.53 -1.30
C PRO A 52 2.87 32.52 -1.19
N VAL A 53 1.90 32.58 -2.12
CA VAL A 53 0.75 31.66 -2.15
C VAL A 53 1.12 30.21 -2.56
N LEU A 54 2.28 30.03 -3.19
CA LEU A 54 2.71 28.67 -3.60
C LEU A 54 2.88 27.74 -2.43
N ARG A 55 3.48 28.23 -1.33
CA ARG A 55 3.70 27.42 -0.13
C ARG A 55 2.40 26.83 0.44
N PRO A 56 1.33 27.60 0.71
CA PRO A 56 0.07 27.02 1.16
C PRO A 56 -0.58 26.11 0.10
N LEU A 57 -0.43 26.37 -1.20
CA LEU A 57 -0.93 25.48 -2.25
C LEU A 57 -0.19 24.14 -2.26
N ASP A 58 1.13 24.14 -2.04
CA ASP A 58 1.92 22.90 -1.89
C ASP A 58 1.50 22.11 -0.65
N GLU A 59 1.24 22.78 0.47
CA GLU A 59 0.77 22.17 1.70
C GLU A 59 -0.63 21.54 1.49
N MET A 60 -1.53 22.20 0.76
CA MET A 60 -2.86 21.68 0.40
C MET A 60 -2.76 20.47 -0.54
N GLU A 61 -1.92 20.53 -1.56
CA GLU A 61 -1.69 19.42 -2.49
C GLU A 61 -1.14 18.19 -1.75
N ASN A 62 -0.15 18.38 -0.89
CA ASN A 62 0.41 17.30 -0.07
C ASN A 62 -0.62 16.70 0.90
N ALA A 63 -1.52 17.52 1.47
CA ALA A 63 -2.61 17.02 2.31
C ALA A 63 -3.61 16.20 1.50
N ALA A 64 -3.97 16.65 0.30
CA ALA A 64 -4.88 15.94 -0.59
C ALA A 64 -4.28 14.61 -1.08
N LEU A 65 -2.98 14.57 -1.38
CA LEU A 65 -2.27 13.35 -1.74
C LEU A 65 -2.26 12.33 -0.60
N ARG A 66 -1.96 12.74 0.64
CA ARG A 66 -2.04 11.86 1.82
C ARG A 66 -3.44 11.32 2.05
N ALA A 67 -4.47 12.14 1.86
CA ALA A 67 -5.87 11.70 1.96
C ALA A 67 -6.22 10.68 0.87
N LYS A 68 -5.70 10.85 -0.35
CA LYS A 68 -5.86 9.91 -1.46
C LYS A 68 -5.20 8.56 -1.18
N GLU A 69 -4.02 8.55 -0.59
CA GLU A 69 -3.35 7.32 -0.16
C GLU A 69 -4.18 6.55 0.89
N LEU A 70 -4.73 7.26 1.87
CA LEU A 70 -5.57 6.66 2.90
C LEU A 70 -6.86 6.06 2.30
N THR A 71 -7.50 6.76 1.37
CA THR A 71 -8.67 6.24 0.65
C THR A 71 -8.33 5.03 -0.22
N GLN A 72 -7.15 4.98 -0.81
CA GLN A 72 -6.68 3.82 -1.57
C GLN A 72 -6.47 2.59 -0.68
N GLN A 73 -5.95 2.77 0.54
CA GLN A 73 -5.84 1.69 1.54
C GLN A 73 -7.23 1.15 1.93
N LEU A 74 -8.20 2.05 2.11
CA LEU A 74 -9.58 1.68 2.44
C LEU A 74 -10.24 0.92 1.27
N LEU A 75 -9.96 1.30 0.04
CA LEU A 75 -10.44 0.64 -1.18
C LEU A 75 -9.88 -0.79 -1.30
N THR A 76 -8.61 -0.97 -0.96
CA THR A 76 -7.97 -2.29 -0.96
C THR A 76 -8.58 -3.19 0.12
N PHE A 77 -8.85 -2.66 1.30
CA PHE A 77 -9.56 -3.37 2.37
C PHE A 77 -10.98 -3.79 1.94
N SER A 78 -11.67 -2.91 1.22
CA SER A 78 -13.03 -3.13 0.71
C SER A 78 -13.11 -4.22 -0.36
N LYS A 79 -12.11 -4.26 -1.23
CA LYS A 79 -12.05 -5.20 -2.35
C LYS A 79 -11.76 -6.63 -1.94
N GLY A 80 -11.74 -6.99 -0.65
CA GLY A 80 -11.48 -8.30 -0.05
C GLY A 80 -11.99 -9.52 -0.83
N GLY A 81 -11.74 -9.50 -2.14
CA GLY A 81 -12.01 -10.57 -3.07
C GLY A 81 -10.95 -11.67 -2.97
N GLU A 82 -11.27 -12.82 -3.50
CA GLU A 82 -10.29 -13.88 -3.66
C GLU A 82 -9.06 -13.35 -4.42
N PRO A 83 -7.83 -13.61 -3.92
CA PRO A 83 -6.62 -13.13 -4.56
C PRO A 83 -6.50 -13.70 -5.98
N VAL A 84 -6.30 -12.82 -6.95
CA VAL A 84 -6.04 -13.22 -8.35
C VAL A 84 -4.58 -13.63 -8.46
N ARG A 85 -4.30 -14.88 -8.15
CA ARG A 85 -2.95 -15.42 -8.15
C ARG A 85 -2.43 -15.62 -9.56
N ARG A 86 -1.15 -15.22 -9.76
CA ARG A 86 -0.37 -15.46 -10.98
C ARG A 86 1.06 -15.77 -10.59
N THR A 87 1.75 -16.52 -11.45
CA THR A 87 3.19 -16.76 -11.28
C THR A 87 3.93 -15.44 -11.52
N ALA A 88 4.56 -14.91 -10.47
CA ALA A 88 5.27 -13.63 -10.50
C ALA A 88 6.72 -13.76 -10.05
N ILE A 89 7.59 -12.90 -10.59
CA ILE A 89 8.98 -12.76 -10.17
C ILE A 89 9.00 -11.82 -8.97
N VAL A 90 9.17 -12.40 -7.78
CA VAL A 90 9.08 -11.67 -6.51
C VAL A 90 10.13 -10.56 -6.40
N THR A 91 11.31 -10.76 -6.98
CA THR A 91 12.41 -9.77 -6.99
C THR A 91 12.01 -8.47 -7.68
N ASP A 92 11.36 -8.58 -8.85
CA ASP A 92 10.95 -7.42 -9.64
C ASP A 92 9.88 -6.63 -8.89
N LEU A 93 8.89 -7.34 -8.34
CA LEU A 93 7.83 -6.76 -7.55
C LEU A 93 8.35 -5.98 -6.33
N ILE A 94 9.30 -6.56 -5.59
CA ILE A 94 9.92 -5.90 -4.43
C ILE A 94 10.69 -4.65 -4.87
N SER A 95 11.45 -4.76 -5.96
CA SER A 95 12.25 -3.65 -6.49
C SER A 95 11.39 -2.48 -6.94
N GLU A 96 10.32 -2.75 -7.67
CA GLU A 96 9.37 -1.73 -8.12
C GLU A 96 8.64 -1.07 -6.94
N ALA A 97 8.17 -1.86 -5.98
CA ALA A 97 7.50 -1.34 -4.78
C ALA A 97 8.43 -0.44 -3.95
N ALA A 98 9.71 -0.83 -3.80
CA ALA A 98 10.69 -0.04 -3.07
C ALA A 98 11.02 1.27 -3.78
N GLN A 99 11.24 1.24 -5.09
CA GLN A 99 11.50 2.45 -5.88
C GLN A 99 10.32 3.42 -5.86
N PHE A 100 9.10 2.89 -5.90
CA PHE A 100 7.90 3.72 -5.86
C PHE A 100 7.70 4.36 -4.47
N ALA A 101 7.81 3.56 -3.40
CA ALA A 101 7.55 4.02 -2.04
C ALA A 101 8.57 5.05 -1.55
N LEU A 102 9.84 4.94 -1.96
CA LEU A 102 10.92 5.83 -1.53
C LEU A 102 11.22 6.98 -2.51
N ARG A 103 10.36 7.21 -3.48
CA ARG A 103 10.54 8.33 -4.42
C ARG A 103 10.55 9.67 -3.69
N GLY A 104 11.69 10.37 -3.73
CA GLY A 104 11.88 11.65 -3.04
C GLY A 104 12.20 11.55 -1.55
N SER A 105 12.37 10.34 -1.02
CA SER A 105 12.80 10.09 0.34
C SER A 105 14.33 10.18 0.50
N ASN A 106 14.77 10.51 1.72
CA ASN A 106 16.17 10.44 2.15
C ASN A 106 16.57 9.03 2.64
N VAL A 107 15.65 8.09 2.64
CA VAL A 107 15.88 6.70 3.06
C VAL A 107 16.39 5.88 1.90
N ARG A 108 17.43 5.09 2.13
CA ARG A 108 17.99 4.16 1.15
C ARG A 108 17.38 2.77 1.33
N CYS A 109 17.17 2.04 0.23
CA CYS A 109 16.72 0.65 0.28
C CYS A 109 17.83 -0.29 -0.19
N ASP A 110 18.22 -1.23 0.68
CA ASP A 110 19.13 -2.33 0.38
C ASP A 110 18.32 -3.60 0.16
N ILE A 111 18.29 -4.10 -1.08
CA ILE A 111 17.56 -5.32 -1.45
C ILE A 111 18.55 -6.48 -1.52
N LYS A 112 18.35 -7.48 -0.65
CA LYS A 112 19.18 -8.69 -0.53
C LYS A 112 18.32 -9.91 -0.78
N ILE A 113 18.27 -10.34 -2.03
CA ILE A 113 17.46 -11.49 -2.44
C ILE A 113 18.39 -12.60 -2.93
N ASP A 114 18.14 -13.80 -2.44
CA ASP A 114 18.89 -14.98 -2.85
C ASP A 114 18.69 -15.24 -4.37
N ALA A 115 19.77 -15.59 -5.06
CA ALA A 115 19.76 -15.81 -6.49
C ALA A 115 18.86 -16.99 -6.94
N ASP A 116 18.54 -17.88 -6.02
CA ASP A 116 17.67 -19.04 -6.21
C ASP A 116 16.21 -18.80 -5.81
N LEU A 117 15.84 -17.53 -5.50
CA LEU A 117 14.47 -17.19 -5.20
C LEU A 117 13.58 -17.49 -6.42
N ARG A 118 12.65 -18.42 -6.22
CA ARG A 118 11.78 -18.91 -7.30
C ARG A 118 10.58 -17.99 -7.48
N PRO A 119 10.03 -17.91 -8.72
CA PRO A 119 8.73 -17.29 -8.92
C PRO A 119 7.68 -17.90 -7.99
N ALA A 120 6.75 -17.08 -7.52
CA ALA A 120 5.71 -17.48 -6.60
C ALA A 120 4.32 -17.26 -7.23
N ASP A 121 3.36 -18.10 -6.83
CA ASP A 121 1.97 -17.96 -7.23
C ASP A 121 1.25 -17.01 -6.25
N ILE A 122 1.22 -15.73 -6.59
CA ILE A 122 0.79 -14.62 -5.74
C ILE A 122 -0.14 -13.66 -6.47
N ASP A 123 -0.91 -12.89 -5.71
CA ASP A 123 -1.55 -11.68 -6.21
C ASP A 123 -0.56 -10.52 -6.12
N GLU A 124 0.01 -10.14 -7.26
CA GLU A 124 1.03 -9.09 -7.36
C GLU A 124 0.54 -7.77 -6.75
N GLY A 125 -0.73 -7.42 -6.99
CA GLY A 125 -1.32 -6.17 -6.48
C GLY A 125 -1.38 -6.14 -4.95
N GLN A 126 -1.80 -7.25 -4.33
CA GLN A 126 -1.87 -7.34 -2.88
C GLN A 126 -0.48 -7.38 -2.24
N ILE A 127 0.47 -8.11 -2.83
CA ILE A 127 1.83 -8.15 -2.31
C ILE A 127 2.55 -6.81 -2.50
N ALA A 128 2.40 -6.15 -3.65
CA ALA A 128 2.92 -4.81 -3.87
C ALA A 128 2.39 -3.81 -2.83
N GLN A 129 1.10 -3.89 -2.50
CA GLN A 129 0.48 -3.07 -1.46
C GLN A 129 1.10 -3.32 -0.07
N VAL A 130 1.30 -4.59 0.30
CA VAL A 130 1.97 -4.95 1.57
C VAL A 130 3.37 -4.35 1.62
N MET A 131 4.15 -4.53 0.55
CA MET A 131 5.51 -4.01 0.46
C MET A 131 5.53 -2.48 0.56
N HIS A 132 4.65 -1.81 -0.18
CA HIS A 132 4.52 -0.35 -0.14
C HIS A 132 4.23 0.15 1.27
N ASN A 133 3.25 -0.45 1.96
CA ASN A 133 2.87 -0.05 3.31
C ASN A 133 4.01 -0.24 4.31
N LEU A 134 4.74 -1.36 4.23
CA LEU A 134 5.87 -1.63 5.13
C LEU A 134 7.04 -0.66 4.90
N ILE A 135 7.36 -0.38 3.64
CA ILE A 135 8.45 0.52 3.27
C ILE A 135 8.12 1.95 3.66
N LEU A 136 6.88 2.39 3.41
CA LEU A 136 6.42 3.72 3.78
C LEU A 136 6.42 3.92 5.31
N ASN A 137 6.00 2.90 6.07
CA ASN A 137 6.10 2.93 7.54
C ASN A 137 7.55 3.06 8.02
N ALA A 138 8.47 2.36 7.37
CA ALA A 138 9.89 2.47 7.68
C ALA A 138 10.46 3.85 7.34
N ASP A 139 10.06 4.42 6.20
CA ASP A 139 10.41 5.79 5.78
C ASP A 139 9.95 6.82 6.79
N GLN A 140 8.68 6.76 7.20
CA GLN A 140 8.09 7.65 8.20
C GLN A 140 8.77 7.55 9.59
N ALA A 141 9.31 6.39 9.92
CA ALA A 141 10.06 6.18 11.17
C ALA A 141 11.48 6.76 11.11
N MET A 142 11.97 7.16 9.94
CA MET A 142 13.32 7.67 9.72
C MET A 142 13.32 9.07 9.05
N PRO A 143 12.79 10.10 9.71
CA PRO A 143 12.64 11.45 9.11
C PRO A 143 13.98 12.09 8.70
N ASP A 144 15.06 11.70 9.36
CA ASP A 144 16.42 12.20 9.07
C ASP A 144 17.16 11.33 8.03
N GLY A 145 16.47 10.38 7.42
CA GLY A 145 17.04 9.39 6.51
C GLY A 145 17.54 8.14 7.25
N GLY A 146 17.84 7.11 6.48
CA GLY A 146 18.27 5.82 7.02
C GLY A 146 18.41 4.75 5.95
N ILE A 147 18.41 3.50 6.37
CA ILE A 147 18.50 2.34 5.47
C ILE A 147 17.42 1.33 5.83
N VAL A 148 16.56 1.02 4.87
CA VAL A 148 15.64 -0.12 4.92
C VAL A 148 16.29 -1.30 4.22
N THR A 149 16.39 -2.44 4.88
CA THR A 149 16.89 -3.66 4.24
C THR A 149 15.74 -4.62 4.02
N ILE A 150 15.57 -5.07 2.79
CA ILE A 150 14.60 -6.10 2.41
C ILE A 150 15.38 -7.36 2.04
N ALA A 151 15.13 -8.45 2.77
CA ALA A 151 15.76 -9.74 2.51
C ALA A 151 14.72 -10.76 2.03
N GLY A 152 15.05 -11.52 0.98
CA GLY A 152 14.23 -12.61 0.46
C GLY A 152 15.03 -13.89 0.34
N THR A 153 14.54 -14.96 0.96
CA THR A 153 15.17 -16.29 0.95
C THR A 153 14.16 -17.38 0.65
N CYS A 154 14.60 -18.45 0.00
CA CYS A 154 13.81 -19.66 -0.17
C CYS A 154 13.98 -20.57 1.02
N VAL A 155 12.91 -20.82 1.79
CA VAL A 155 12.94 -21.73 2.93
C VAL A 155 12.14 -22.99 2.59
N PRO A 156 12.71 -24.20 2.69
CA PRO A 156 11.96 -25.43 2.50
C PRO A 156 10.90 -25.57 3.61
N LEU A 157 9.65 -25.75 3.21
CA LEU A 157 8.58 -26.04 4.17
C LEU A 157 8.80 -27.47 4.72
N SER A 158 9.17 -27.55 5.99
CA SER A 158 9.12 -28.83 6.71
C SER A 158 7.64 -29.23 6.91
N PRO A 159 7.30 -30.55 6.82
CA PRO A 159 5.93 -31.02 7.06
C PRO A 159 5.36 -30.61 8.44
N ALA A 160 6.23 -30.30 9.40
CA ALA A 160 5.85 -29.80 10.73
C ALA A 160 5.58 -28.29 10.77
N ALA A 161 5.91 -27.55 9.74
CA ALA A 161 5.80 -26.09 9.67
C ALA A 161 4.61 -25.61 8.83
N THR A 162 3.57 -26.43 8.65
CA THR A 162 2.32 -25.93 8.07
C THR A 162 1.73 -24.92 9.06
N PRO A 163 1.75 -23.62 8.77
CA PRO A 163 1.13 -22.66 9.67
C PRO A 163 -0.37 -22.97 9.70
N THR A 164 -0.84 -23.47 10.82
CA THR A 164 -2.26 -23.52 11.09
C THR A 164 -2.70 -22.07 11.19
N ILE A 165 -3.25 -21.52 10.11
CA ILE A 165 -3.93 -20.23 10.14
C ILE A 165 -5.11 -20.44 11.09
N ARG A 166 -4.98 -19.92 12.30
CA ARG A 166 -6.03 -19.88 13.32
C ARG A 166 -6.80 -18.59 13.21
#